data_6aaf0d8cc6ebf0c7a606bc263ac9a729
#
_entry.id   6aaf0d8cc6ebf0c7a606bc263ac9a729
#
_cell.length_a   1.000
_cell.length_b   1.000
_cell.length_c   1.000
_cell.angle_alpha   90.00
_cell.angle_beta   90.00
_cell.angle_gamma   90.00
#
_symmetry.space_group_name_H-M   'P 1'
#
loop_
_entity.id
_entity.type
_entity.pdbx_description
1 polymer ?
#
loop_
_entity_poly.entity_id
_entity_poly.type
_entity_poly.pdbx_seq_one_letter_code
_entity_poly.pdbx_strand_id
1 'polypeptide(L)'
;MPRLISRALAIGLLALLPACATAPKAAKNTGKTFTTVVVDAGHGGKDNGAYRRFGGAEKIATLDVAQRLDRKLRESEIKTVMTRSSDVFISLDQRVAIENSQKNAIFVSIHFNDSRRRGIHGFETYYHSGDSFDLANRIQGKLMTIPHSANRGVHTANFRVLRLAYYPAVLVECGFLSNRAEGGQARDSEYRELLADRIAEAIVEQRYGPGVYRGGTQVAAQSQPASTGQESAPPAVQH
;
A
#
# COMPACT_ATOMS: atom_id res chain seq x y z
N MET A 1 43.63 40.13 67.06
CA MET A 1 43.16 40.57 65.71
C MET A 1 42.70 39.35 64.94
N PRO A 2 41.40 39.09 64.76
CA PRO A 2 40.90 37.96 63.99
C PRO A 2 40.69 38.40 62.53
N ARG A 3 41.17 37.57 61.60
CA ARG A 3 41.01 37.73 60.14
C ARG A 3 39.60 37.26 59.71
N LEU A 4 38.82 38.16 59.12
CA LEU A 4 37.56 37.84 58.43
C LEU A 4 37.88 37.15 57.11
N ILE A 5 37.43 35.93 56.95
CA ILE A 5 37.47 35.19 55.71
C ILE A 5 36.11 35.44 55.00
N SER A 6 36.14 36.21 53.92
CA SER A 6 34.97 36.51 53.08
C SER A 6 34.74 35.29 52.16
N ARG A 7 33.61 34.59 52.35
CA ARG A 7 33.13 33.53 51.45
C ARG A 7 32.31 34.14 50.31
N ALA A 8 32.90 34.20 49.13
CA ALA A 8 32.14 34.57 47.93
C ALA A 8 31.23 33.42 47.51
N LEU A 9 29.92 33.63 47.51
CA LEU A 9 28.90 32.73 47.06
C LEU A 9 28.76 32.85 45.53
N ALA A 10 29.28 31.88 44.77
CA ALA A 10 29.10 31.85 43.32
C ALA A 10 27.67 31.28 43.00
N ILE A 11 26.78 32.17 42.59
CA ILE A 11 25.45 31.77 42.09
C ILE A 11 25.62 31.33 40.64
N GLY A 12 25.60 30.00 40.42
CA GLY A 12 25.59 29.44 39.10
C GLY A 12 24.20 29.69 38.41
N LEU A 13 24.20 30.54 37.38
CA LEU A 13 23.04 30.78 36.53
C LEU A 13 22.84 29.55 35.62
N LEU A 14 21.90 28.68 35.99
CA LEU A 14 21.50 27.52 35.16
C LEU A 14 20.66 28.06 33.99
N ALA A 15 21.27 28.19 32.79
CA ALA A 15 20.57 28.56 31.57
C ALA A 15 19.68 27.40 31.12
N LEU A 16 18.38 27.50 31.37
CA LEU A 16 17.35 26.65 30.78
C LEU A 16 17.28 26.95 29.27
N LEU A 17 17.94 26.14 28.45
CA LEU A 17 17.74 26.14 27.02
C LEU A 17 16.31 25.65 26.73
N PRO A 18 15.46 26.43 26.05
CA PRO A 18 14.17 25.92 25.62
C PRO A 18 14.42 24.79 24.61
N ALA A 19 14.06 23.57 24.98
CA ALA A 19 13.94 22.48 24.02
C ALA A 19 12.84 22.91 23.02
N CYS A 20 13.24 23.33 21.82
CA CYS A 20 12.32 23.47 20.69
C CYS A 20 11.76 22.09 20.35
N ALA A 21 10.72 21.68 21.06
CA ALA A 21 9.84 20.64 20.59
C ALA A 21 9.15 21.20 19.34
N THR A 22 9.66 20.83 18.16
CA THR A 22 8.97 21.11 16.91
C THR A 22 7.60 20.44 16.99
N ALA A 23 6.54 21.24 17.07
CA ALA A 23 5.18 20.76 17.00
C ALA A 23 5.04 19.84 15.76
N PRO A 24 4.31 18.73 15.87
CA PRO A 24 4.10 17.85 14.73
C PRO A 24 3.50 18.69 13.59
N LYS A 25 4.16 18.62 12.43
CA LYS A 25 3.74 19.37 11.25
C LYS A 25 2.34 18.87 10.89
N ALA A 26 1.36 19.79 10.84
CA ALA A 26 0.00 19.44 10.49
C ALA A 26 -0.04 18.66 9.16
N ALA A 27 -0.75 17.54 9.15
CA ALA A 27 -0.96 16.73 7.95
C ALA A 27 -1.54 17.61 6.83
N LYS A 28 -1.01 17.47 5.61
CA LYS A 28 -1.45 18.23 4.45
C LYS A 28 -2.30 17.34 3.57
N ASN A 29 -3.57 17.68 3.39
CA ASN A 29 -4.45 16.98 2.48
C ASN A 29 -4.09 17.27 1.02
N THR A 30 -3.26 16.43 0.44
CA THR A 30 -2.87 16.48 -0.98
C THR A 30 -3.58 15.41 -1.81
N GLY A 31 -4.57 14.71 -1.24
CA GLY A 31 -5.19 13.52 -1.83
C GLY A 31 -5.72 13.68 -3.25
N LYS A 32 -6.05 14.92 -3.67
CA LYS A 32 -6.51 15.24 -5.04
C LYS A 32 -5.56 16.15 -5.82
N THR A 33 -4.50 16.65 -5.18
CA THR A 33 -3.60 17.65 -5.78
C THR A 33 -2.14 17.21 -5.82
N PHE A 34 -1.84 16.01 -5.34
CA PHE A 34 -0.48 15.49 -5.27
C PHE A 34 0.21 15.51 -6.65
N THR A 35 1.51 15.72 -6.62
CA THR A 35 2.38 15.66 -7.80
C THR A 35 3.40 14.52 -7.69
N THR A 36 3.49 13.90 -6.52
CA THR A 36 4.44 12.82 -6.25
C THR A 36 3.72 11.67 -5.56
N VAL A 37 4.01 10.45 -5.96
CA VAL A 37 3.60 9.22 -5.27
C VAL A 37 4.84 8.56 -4.68
N VAL A 38 4.86 8.39 -3.36
CA VAL A 38 5.87 7.56 -2.72
C VAL A 38 5.37 6.12 -2.73
N VAL A 39 6.03 5.28 -3.52
CA VAL A 39 5.71 3.85 -3.66
C VAL A 39 6.60 3.08 -2.70
N ASP A 40 5.98 2.46 -1.70
CA ASP A 40 6.68 1.68 -0.69
C ASP A 40 6.51 0.19 -0.98
N ALA A 41 7.61 -0.49 -1.26
CA ALA A 41 7.65 -1.93 -1.33
C ALA A 41 7.86 -2.50 0.07
N GLY A 42 6.85 -3.09 0.68
CA GLY A 42 6.92 -3.66 2.02
C GLY A 42 8.07 -4.65 2.19
N HIS A 43 8.62 -4.75 3.42
CA HIS A 43 9.73 -5.65 3.77
C HIS A 43 11.02 -5.38 3.00
N GLY A 44 11.89 -6.40 2.84
CA GLY A 44 13.13 -6.31 2.07
C GLY A 44 14.39 -6.71 2.85
N GLY A 45 15.40 -7.20 2.16
CA GLY A 45 16.65 -7.66 2.74
C GLY A 45 16.44 -8.78 3.75
N LYS A 46 16.84 -8.54 5.01
CA LYS A 46 16.68 -9.49 6.13
C LYS A 46 15.22 -9.69 6.57
N ASP A 47 14.32 -8.79 6.23
CA ASP A 47 12.88 -8.89 6.50
C ASP A 47 12.17 -9.53 5.31
N ASN A 48 11.80 -10.79 5.44
CA ASN A 48 11.09 -11.53 4.39
C ASN A 48 9.59 -11.22 4.32
N GLY A 49 9.03 -10.55 5.35
CA GLY A 49 7.59 -10.52 5.54
C GLY A 49 7.03 -11.93 5.78
N ALA A 50 5.81 -12.18 5.37
CA ALA A 50 5.25 -13.52 5.35
C ALA A 50 6.07 -14.43 4.41
N TYR A 51 6.32 -15.66 4.87
CA TYR A 51 6.95 -16.70 4.05
C TYR A 51 6.04 -17.93 4.03
N ARG A 52 5.50 -18.25 2.87
CA ARG A 52 4.55 -19.34 2.71
C ARG A 52 4.90 -20.24 1.53
N ARG A 53 4.59 -21.54 1.67
CA ARG A 53 4.89 -22.55 0.64
C ARG A 53 4.33 -22.17 -0.73
N PHE A 54 3.15 -21.58 -0.78
CA PHE A 54 2.47 -21.23 -2.04
C PHE A 54 2.89 -19.85 -2.54
N GLY A 55 2.98 -18.85 -1.66
CA GLY A 55 3.25 -17.45 -2.03
C GLY A 55 4.74 -17.07 -2.07
N GLY A 56 5.61 -17.87 -1.45
CA GLY A 56 7.03 -17.51 -1.29
C GLY A 56 7.24 -16.44 -0.19
N ALA A 57 8.30 -15.67 -0.33
CA ALA A 57 8.61 -14.53 0.55
C ALA A 57 7.87 -13.28 0.08
N GLU A 58 7.17 -12.62 0.97
CA GLU A 58 6.37 -11.42 0.68
C GLU A 58 7.20 -10.31 0.04
N LYS A 59 8.41 -10.08 0.53
CA LYS A 59 9.32 -9.05 0.02
C LYS A 59 9.58 -9.10 -1.50
N ILE A 60 9.46 -10.29 -2.11
CA ILE A 60 9.66 -10.49 -3.55
C ILE A 60 8.44 -10.00 -4.32
N ALA A 61 7.24 -10.40 -3.90
CA ALA A 61 6.00 -10.00 -4.53
C ALA A 61 5.75 -8.49 -4.36
N THR A 62 6.00 -7.95 -3.16
CA THR A 62 5.83 -6.51 -2.90
C THR A 62 6.77 -5.66 -3.73
N LEU A 63 8.03 -6.07 -3.90
CA LEU A 63 8.99 -5.34 -4.74
C LEU A 63 8.56 -5.33 -6.21
N ASP A 64 8.16 -6.48 -6.74
CA ASP A 64 7.77 -6.59 -8.15
C ASP A 64 6.50 -5.78 -8.45
N VAL A 65 5.47 -5.86 -7.61
CA VAL A 65 4.25 -5.03 -7.76
C VAL A 65 4.59 -3.54 -7.65
N ALA A 66 5.42 -3.15 -6.68
CA ALA A 66 5.81 -1.76 -6.49
C ALA A 66 6.61 -1.20 -7.68
N GLN A 67 7.51 -1.99 -8.26
CA GLN A 67 8.28 -1.57 -9.46
C GLN A 67 7.37 -1.42 -10.69
N ARG A 68 6.38 -2.29 -10.86
CA ARG A 68 5.38 -2.18 -11.92
C ARG A 68 4.50 -0.95 -11.72
N LEU A 69 4.07 -0.70 -10.48
CA LEU A 69 3.30 0.49 -10.12
C LEU A 69 4.10 1.78 -10.40
N ASP A 70 5.37 1.82 -10.00
CA ASP A 70 6.28 2.95 -10.29
C ASP A 70 6.34 3.24 -11.79
N ARG A 71 6.55 2.22 -12.63
CA ARG A 71 6.57 2.36 -14.09
C ARG A 71 5.26 2.94 -14.63
N LYS A 72 4.11 2.34 -14.26
CA LYS A 72 2.78 2.77 -14.73
C LYS A 72 2.43 4.21 -14.34
N LEU A 73 2.81 4.62 -13.14
CA LEU A 73 2.60 5.99 -12.68
C LEU A 73 3.47 6.98 -13.46
N ARG A 74 4.73 6.63 -13.76
CA ARG A 74 5.61 7.46 -14.60
C ARG A 74 5.11 7.57 -16.04
N GLU A 75 4.60 6.48 -16.60
CA GLU A 75 3.94 6.46 -17.92
C GLU A 75 2.69 7.36 -17.95
N SER A 76 2.07 7.57 -16.78
CA SER A 76 0.94 8.50 -16.57
C SER A 76 1.38 9.92 -16.14
N GLU A 77 2.67 10.26 -16.34
CA GLU A 77 3.28 11.58 -16.04
C GLU A 77 3.22 11.96 -14.53
N ILE A 78 3.09 10.98 -13.65
CA ILE A 78 3.14 11.20 -12.21
C ILE A 78 4.56 10.90 -11.71
N LYS A 79 5.15 11.87 -11.00
CA LYS A 79 6.45 11.68 -10.36
C LYS A 79 6.35 10.63 -9.26
N THR A 80 7.32 9.72 -9.22
CA THR A 80 7.39 8.68 -8.19
C THR A 80 8.70 8.69 -7.43
N VAL A 81 8.66 8.22 -6.20
CA VAL A 81 9.83 7.94 -5.36
C VAL A 81 9.61 6.56 -4.72
N MET A 82 10.48 5.60 -4.99
CA MET A 82 10.43 4.30 -4.34
C MET A 82 11.18 4.33 -3.01
N THR A 83 10.66 3.67 -1.97
CA THR A 83 11.41 3.49 -0.71
C THR A 83 12.57 2.52 -0.88
N ARG A 84 12.40 1.50 -1.72
CA ARG A 84 13.45 0.59 -2.20
C ARG A 84 13.16 0.13 -3.62
N SER A 85 14.19 -0.05 -4.42
CA SER A 85 14.12 -0.58 -5.79
C SER A 85 14.85 -1.91 -5.96
N SER A 86 15.37 -2.47 -4.87
CA SER A 86 16.06 -3.76 -4.81
C SER A 86 15.75 -4.49 -3.51
N ASP A 87 16.28 -5.72 -3.33
CA ASP A 87 16.08 -6.50 -2.11
C ASP A 87 16.99 -6.02 -0.97
N VAL A 88 16.71 -4.82 -0.46
CA VAL A 88 17.40 -4.21 0.69
C VAL A 88 16.41 -3.96 1.83
N PHE A 89 16.91 -4.00 3.06
CA PHE A 89 16.12 -3.68 4.24
C PHE A 89 16.01 -2.17 4.43
N ILE A 90 14.79 -1.68 4.55
CA ILE A 90 14.48 -0.29 4.93
C ILE A 90 13.62 -0.33 6.19
N SER A 91 14.06 0.31 7.26
CA SER A 91 13.32 0.37 8.51
C SER A 91 12.03 1.20 8.35
N LEU A 92 11.05 0.98 9.22
CA LEU A 92 9.80 1.76 9.21
C LEU A 92 10.06 3.26 9.35
N ASP A 93 11.05 3.66 10.16
CA ASP A 93 11.42 5.07 10.32
C ASP A 93 12.06 5.67 9.07
N GLN A 94 12.86 4.90 8.36
CA GLN A 94 13.42 5.33 7.08
C GLN A 94 12.33 5.49 6.01
N ARG A 95 11.32 4.58 5.96
CA ARG A 95 10.16 4.72 5.06
C ARG A 95 9.39 6.01 5.34
N VAL A 96 9.10 6.28 6.61
CA VAL A 96 8.46 7.54 7.07
C VAL A 96 9.32 8.76 6.71
N ALA A 97 10.63 8.70 6.90
CA ALA A 97 11.52 9.80 6.55
C ALA A 97 11.55 10.08 5.04
N ILE A 98 11.59 9.03 4.20
CA ILE A 98 11.54 9.16 2.74
C ILE A 98 10.22 9.82 2.31
N GLU A 99 9.09 9.33 2.84
CA GLU A 99 7.77 9.88 2.56
C GLU A 99 7.68 11.35 2.96
N ASN A 100 7.99 11.66 4.21
CA ASN A 100 7.84 13.00 4.77
C ASN A 100 8.84 14.04 4.19
N SER A 101 9.90 13.57 3.54
CA SER A 101 10.85 14.44 2.80
C SER A 101 10.27 14.94 1.47
N GLN A 102 9.23 14.29 0.94
CA GLN A 102 8.62 14.70 -0.31
C GLN A 102 7.70 15.90 -0.10
N LYS A 103 7.42 16.61 -1.19
CA LYS A 103 6.46 17.73 -1.20
C LYS A 103 5.27 17.35 -2.04
N ASN A 104 4.08 17.74 -1.59
CA ASN A 104 2.83 17.53 -2.32
C ASN A 104 2.68 16.06 -2.78
N ALA A 105 2.77 15.13 -1.83
CA ALA A 105 2.83 13.70 -2.07
C ALA A 105 1.60 12.95 -1.55
N ILE A 106 1.48 11.70 -1.98
CA ILE A 106 0.75 10.63 -1.31
C ILE A 106 1.69 9.44 -1.12
N PHE A 107 1.37 8.57 -0.16
CA PHE A 107 2.14 7.36 0.13
C PHE A 107 1.28 6.11 -0.12
N VAL A 108 1.84 5.14 -0.83
CA VAL A 108 1.18 3.86 -1.15
C VAL A 108 2.14 2.73 -0.85
N SER A 109 1.86 1.98 0.23
CA SER A 109 2.63 0.82 0.65
C SER A 109 2.00 -0.46 0.12
N ILE A 110 2.80 -1.33 -0.48
CA ILE A 110 2.38 -2.59 -1.09
C ILE A 110 2.78 -3.75 -0.21
N HIS A 111 1.80 -4.57 0.17
CA HIS A 111 1.92 -5.73 1.02
C HIS A 111 1.11 -6.92 0.52
N PHE A 112 1.35 -8.08 1.10
CA PHE A 112 0.52 -9.28 0.98
C PHE A 112 0.27 -9.83 2.38
N ASN A 113 -0.99 -10.06 2.67
CA ASN A 113 -1.44 -10.50 3.98
C ASN A 113 -1.08 -11.97 4.28
N ASP A 114 -1.19 -12.32 5.54
CA ASP A 114 -0.98 -13.67 6.03
C ASP A 114 -1.99 -14.05 7.12
N SER A 115 -2.40 -15.30 7.16
CA SER A 115 -3.30 -15.81 8.17
C SER A 115 -2.96 -17.25 8.55
N ARG A 116 -3.16 -17.59 9.84
CA ARG A 116 -3.16 -18.98 10.29
C ARG A 116 -4.33 -19.78 9.68
N ARG A 117 -5.43 -19.11 9.33
CA ARG A 117 -6.61 -19.72 8.70
C ARG A 117 -6.44 -19.68 7.18
N ARG A 118 -6.08 -20.81 6.59
CA ARG A 118 -5.75 -20.93 5.15
C ARG A 118 -6.89 -20.61 4.18
N GLY A 119 -8.13 -20.61 4.65
CA GLY A 119 -9.32 -20.24 3.84
C GLY A 119 -9.54 -18.74 3.68
N ILE A 120 -8.87 -17.90 4.48
CA ILE A 120 -8.98 -16.45 4.37
C ILE A 120 -8.31 -15.99 3.08
N HIS A 121 -8.99 -15.10 2.34
CA HIS A 121 -8.55 -14.54 1.07
C HIS A 121 -9.21 -13.19 0.83
N GLY A 122 -8.72 -12.43 -0.15
CA GLY A 122 -9.27 -11.15 -0.58
C GLY A 122 -8.37 -9.96 -0.31
N PHE A 123 -8.77 -8.80 -0.80
CA PHE A 123 -8.03 -7.55 -0.68
C PHE A 123 -8.50 -6.74 0.51
N GLU A 124 -7.55 -6.08 1.17
CA GLU A 124 -7.77 -5.10 2.23
C GLU A 124 -6.96 -3.85 1.96
N THR A 125 -7.53 -2.67 2.22
CA THR A 125 -6.77 -1.42 2.14
C THR A 125 -6.85 -0.71 3.48
N TYR A 126 -5.69 -0.36 4.04
CA TYR A 126 -5.58 0.28 5.33
C TYR A 126 -5.19 1.75 5.19
N TYR A 127 -5.74 2.58 6.07
CA TYR A 127 -5.41 4.00 6.22
C TYR A 127 -5.41 4.41 7.70
N HIS A 128 -4.88 5.59 8.01
CA HIS A 128 -4.91 6.13 9.38
C HIS A 128 -5.64 7.48 9.46
N SER A 129 -5.28 8.42 8.60
CA SER A 129 -5.87 9.76 8.55
C SER A 129 -7.11 9.78 7.66
N GLY A 130 -8.15 10.53 8.04
CA GLY A 130 -9.36 10.72 7.23
C GLY A 130 -9.09 11.23 5.82
N ASP A 131 -8.02 11.99 5.62
CA ASP A 131 -7.57 12.50 4.31
C ASP A 131 -7.17 11.38 3.33
N SER A 132 -6.90 10.19 3.85
CA SER A 132 -6.50 9.01 3.06
C SER A 132 -7.69 8.13 2.64
N PHE A 133 -8.88 8.37 3.20
CA PHE A 133 -10.04 7.48 3.03
C PHE A 133 -10.50 7.38 1.57
N ASP A 134 -10.58 8.50 0.85
CA ASP A 134 -11.00 8.51 -0.57
C ASP A 134 -10.02 7.70 -1.44
N LEU A 135 -8.71 7.85 -1.20
CA LEU A 135 -7.67 7.09 -1.89
C LEU A 135 -7.78 5.58 -1.59
N ALA A 136 -7.95 5.23 -0.31
CA ALA A 136 -8.10 3.84 0.11
C ALA A 136 -9.32 3.17 -0.53
N ASN A 137 -10.48 3.84 -0.53
CA ASN A 137 -11.70 3.34 -1.16
C ASN A 137 -11.56 3.16 -2.67
N ARG A 138 -10.89 4.10 -3.34
CA ARG A 138 -10.69 4.01 -4.78
C ARG A 138 -9.78 2.84 -5.15
N ILE A 139 -8.67 2.65 -4.42
CA ILE A 139 -7.78 1.51 -4.63
C ILE A 139 -8.52 0.20 -4.38
N GLN A 140 -9.22 0.09 -3.25
CA GLN A 140 -10.03 -1.10 -2.93
C GLN A 140 -11.05 -1.38 -4.03
N GLY A 141 -11.78 -0.36 -4.50
CA GLY A 141 -12.78 -0.50 -5.56
C GLY A 141 -12.18 -1.00 -6.88
N LYS A 142 -11.00 -0.51 -7.27
CA LYS A 142 -10.32 -0.97 -8.49
C LYS A 142 -9.79 -2.41 -8.35
N LEU A 143 -9.25 -2.78 -7.20
CA LEU A 143 -8.83 -4.16 -6.94
C LEU A 143 -10.01 -5.13 -7.02
N MET A 144 -11.21 -4.71 -6.62
CA MET A 144 -12.43 -5.52 -6.71
C MET A 144 -12.91 -5.76 -8.14
N THR A 145 -12.35 -5.12 -9.15
CA THR A 145 -12.60 -5.45 -10.56
C THR A 145 -11.80 -6.67 -11.04
N ILE A 146 -10.85 -7.17 -10.24
CA ILE A 146 -10.12 -8.39 -10.52
C ILE A 146 -11.05 -9.59 -10.29
N PRO A 147 -11.26 -10.47 -11.29
CA PRO A 147 -12.15 -11.61 -11.16
C PRO A 147 -11.78 -12.54 -9.98
N HIS A 148 -12.81 -13.11 -9.36
CA HIS A 148 -12.68 -14.08 -8.25
C HIS A 148 -12.02 -13.52 -6.97
N SER A 149 -11.85 -12.20 -6.86
CA SER A 149 -11.36 -11.58 -5.65
C SER A 149 -12.46 -11.44 -4.59
N ALA A 150 -12.08 -11.43 -3.32
CA ALA A 150 -12.99 -11.16 -2.21
C ALA A 150 -12.74 -9.77 -1.63
N ASN A 151 -13.81 -9.03 -1.36
CA ASN A 151 -13.72 -7.73 -0.73
C ASN A 151 -13.68 -7.88 0.79
N ARG A 152 -12.54 -7.54 1.37
CA ARG A 152 -12.39 -7.50 2.83
C ARG A 152 -12.52 -6.08 3.37
N GLY A 153 -12.57 -5.08 2.49
CA GLY A 153 -12.92 -3.71 2.83
C GLY A 153 -11.73 -2.78 3.07
N VAL A 154 -12.10 -1.59 3.51
CA VAL A 154 -11.18 -0.51 3.87
C VAL A 154 -11.23 -0.30 5.38
N HIS A 155 -10.07 -0.27 6.03
CA HIS A 155 -9.96 -0.27 7.49
C HIS A 155 -9.02 0.82 7.99
N THR A 156 -9.30 1.35 9.17
CA THR A 156 -8.33 2.16 9.90
C THR A 156 -7.28 1.27 10.58
N ALA A 157 -6.02 1.69 10.54
CA ALA A 157 -4.94 0.98 11.22
C ALA A 157 -3.93 1.96 11.85
N ASN A 158 -3.30 1.51 12.96
CA ASN A 158 -2.26 2.29 13.64
C ASN A 158 -0.85 1.86 13.19
N PHE A 159 -0.69 1.54 11.90
CA PHE A 159 0.61 1.19 11.34
C PHE A 159 1.54 2.41 11.34
N ARG A 160 2.82 2.19 11.68
CA ARG A 160 3.78 3.28 11.87
C ARG A 160 3.92 4.16 10.63
N VAL A 161 4.00 3.55 9.44
CA VAL A 161 4.11 4.24 8.17
C VAL A 161 2.87 5.04 7.79
N LEU A 162 1.69 4.68 8.30
CA LEU A 162 0.45 5.43 8.07
C LEU A 162 0.24 6.53 9.11
N ARG A 163 0.53 6.22 10.39
CA ARG A 163 0.30 7.14 11.51
C ARG A 163 1.25 8.33 11.51
N LEU A 164 2.49 8.14 11.06
CA LEU A 164 3.52 9.19 11.05
C LEU A 164 3.65 9.88 9.69
N ALA A 165 2.80 9.53 8.73
CA ALA A 165 2.72 10.17 7.43
C ALA A 165 2.27 11.63 7.52
N TYR A 166 2.93 12.53 6.78
CA TYR A 166 2.51 13.93 6.67
C TYR A 166 1.49 14.15 5.56
N TYR A 167 1.33 13.20 4.67
CA TYR A 167 0.44 13.23 3.51
C TYR A 167 -0.52 12.05 3.54
N PRO A 168 -1.57 12.05 2.73
CA PRO A 168 -2.45 10.88 2.62
C PRO A 168 -1.66 9.62 2.34
N ALA A 169 -1.88 8.60 3.19
CA ALA A 169 -1.10 7.37 3.20
C ALA A 169 -2.01 6.15 3.29
N VAL A 170 -1.75 5.14 2.46
CA VAL A 170 -2.48 3.87 2.44
C VAL A 170 -1.51 2.69 2.40
N LEU A 171 -1.95 1.55 2.95
CA LEU A 171 -1.28 0.26 2.83
C LEU A 171 -2.26 -0.71 2.19
N VAL A 172 -1.82 -1.34 1.11
CA VAL A 172 -2.63 -2.22 0.27
C VAL A 172 -2.18 -3.65 0.48
N GLU A 173 -3.08 -4.48 1.00
CA GLU A 173 -2.89 -5.93 1.11
C GLU A 173 -3.43 -6.60 -0.16
N CYS A 174 -2.52 -7.04 -1.00
CA CYS A 174 -2.78 -7.57 -2.34
C CYS A 174 -3.18 -9.06 -2.35
N GLY A 175 -3.82 -9.55 -1.29
CA GLY A 175 -4.22 -10.95 -1.10
C GLY A 175 -3.40 -11.65 -0.02
N PHE A 176 -3.74 -12.91 0.28
CA PHE A 176 -3.15 -13.69 1.37
C PHE A 176 -2.17 -14.74 0.84
N LEU A 177 -0.88 -14.62 1.17
CA LEU A 177 0.14 -15.62 0.81
C LEU A 177 -0.11 -16.99 1.46
N SER A 178 -0.84 -17.03 2.57
CA SER A 178 -1.27 -18.26 3.24
C SER A 178 -2.40 -18.99 2.53
N ASN A 179 -3.18 -18.33 1.69
CA ASN A 179 -4.18 -18.93 0.84
C ASN A 179 -3.52 -19.61 -0.37
N ARG A 180 -3.96 -20.82 -0.72
CA ARG A 180 -3.33 -21.59 -1.80
C ARG A 180 -3.49 -20.93 -3.17
N ALA A 181 -4.67 -20.41 -3.45
CA ALA A 181 -4.97 -19.76 -4.73
C ALA A 181 -4.25 -18.43 -4.85
N GLU A 182 -4.46 -17.51 -3.87
CA GLU A 182 -3.85 -16.18 -3.89
C GLU A 182 -2.32 -16.21 -3.75
N GLY A 183 -1.78 -17.12 -2.91
CA GLY A 183 -0.34 -17.32 -2.83
C GLY A 183 0.26 -17.84 -4.15
N GLY A 184 -0.48 -18.69 -4.88
CA GLY A 184 -0.10 -19.10 -6.24
C GLY A 184 -0.12 -17.92 -7.22
N GLN A 185 -1.19 -17.14 -7.20
CA GLN A 185 -1.34 -15.93 -8.02
C GLN A 185 -0.27 -14.86 -7.70
N ALA A 186 0.09 -14.68 -6.43
CA ALA A 186 1.16 -13.75 -6.04
C ALA A 186 2.53 -14.08 -6.66
N ARG A 187 2.75 -15.33 -7.12
CA ARG A 187 3.95 -15.74 -7.87
C ARG A 187 3.83 -15.54 -9.38
N ASP A 188 2.62 -15.33 -9.87
CA ASP A 188 2.36 -15.11 -11.27
C ASP A 188 2.69 -13.66 -11.66
N SER A 189 3.50 -13.53 -12.70
CA SER A 189 3.94 -12.23 -13.24
C SER A 189 2.78 -11.42 -13.80
N GLU A 190 1.83 -12.06 -14.48
CA GLU A 190 0.67 -11.38 -15.09
C GLU A 190 -0.29 -10.89 -14.01
N TYR A 191 -0.47 -11.69 -12.96
CA TYR A 191 -1.29 -11.27 -11.82
C TYR A 191 -0.69 -10.07 -11.08
N ARG A 192 0.64 -10.03 -10.87
CA ARG A 192 1.31 -8.86 -10.29
C ARG A 192 1.22 -7.63 -11.19
N GLU A 193 1.27 -7.82 -12.52
CA GLU A 193 1.04 -6.72 -13.48
C GLU A 193 -0.39 -6.20 -13.36
N LEU A 194 -1.39 -7.07 -13.24
CA LEU A 194 -2.78 -6.70 -13.06
C LEU A 194 -3.02 -5.95 -11.74
N LEU A 195 -2.42 -6.40 -10.63
CA LEU A 195 -2.49 -5.68 -9.34
C LEU A 195 -1.95 -4.25 -9.46
N ALA A 196 -0.74 -4.12 -10.03
CA ALA A 196 -0.11 -2.81 -10.24
C ALA A 196 -0.95 -1.91 -11.14
N ASP A 197 -1.57 -2.49 -12.17
CA ASP A 197 -2.45 -1.78 -13.10
C ASP A 197 -3.70 -1.21 -12.40
N ARG A 198 -4.38 -2.01 -11.60
CA ARG A 198 -5.56 -1.56 -10.85
C ARG A 198 -5.23 -0.51 -9.81
N ILE A 199 -4.09 -0.62 -9.14
CA ILE A 199 -3.62 0.39 -8.18
C ILE A 199 -3.24 1.68 -8.91
N ALA A 200 -2.53 1.60 -10.04
CA ALA A 200 -2.19 2.77 -10.85
C ALA A 200 -3.44 3.49 -11.38
N GLU A 201 -4.41 2.74 -11.91
CA GLU A 201 -5.70 3.28 -12.36
C GLU A 201 -6.39 4.07 -11.24
N ALA A 202 -6.45 3.50 -10.03
CA ALA A 202 -7.04 4.17 -8.87
C ALA A 202 -6.33 5.49 -8.54
N ILE A 203 -5.00 5.51 -8.55
CA ILE A 203 -4.19 6.68 -8.21
C ILE A 203 -4.32 7.76 -9.29
N VAL A 204 -4.26 7.39 -10.56
CA VAL A 204 -4.41 8.32 -11.69
C VAL A 204 -5.80 8.96 -11.69
N GLU A 205 -6.85 8.16 -11.49
CA GLU A 205 -8.20 8.68 -11.38
C GLU A 205 -8.44 9.52 -10.11
N GLN A 206 -7.75 9.22 -9.03
CA GLN A 206 -7.78 10.06 -7.82
C GLN A 206 -7.23 11.46 -8.11
N ARG A 207 -6.20 11.57 -8.94
CA ARG A 207 -5.54 12.81 -9.30
C ARG A 207 -6.25 13.60 -10.38
N TYR A 208 -6.70 12.93 -11.45
CA TYR A 208 -7.16 13.57 -12.68
C TYR A 208 -8.65 13.34 -13.01
N GLY A 209 -9.32 12.48 -12.25
CA GLY A 209 -10.71 12.09 -12.49
C GLY A 209 -10.86 10.75 -13.22
N PRO A 210 -12.07 10.21 -13.25
CA PRO A 210 -12.35 8.90 -13.83
C PRO A 210 -12.14 8.88 -15.35
N GLY A 211 -11.69 7.73 -15.88
CA GLY A 211 -11.54 7.46 -17.32
C GLY A 211 -10.29 8.08 -17.97
N VAL A 212 -9.39 8.69 -17.18
CA VAL A 212 -8.16 9.31 -17.68
C VAL A 212 -7.01 8.30 -17.82
N TYR A 213 -7.03 7.22 -17.04
CA TYR A 213 -5.99 6.19 -17.11
C TYR A 213 -6.01 5.46 -18.45
N ARG A 214 -4.88 5.45 -19.16
CA ARG A 214 -4.74 4.86 -20.50
C ARG A 214 -3.89 3.60 -20.52
N GLY A 215 -3.21 3.26 -19.41
CA GLY A 215 -2.61 1.96 -19.21
C GLY A 215 -3.72 0.96 -18.91
N GLY A 216 -3.62 -0.25 -19.31
CA GLY A 216 -4.60 -1.26 -18.95
C GLY A 216 -4.19 -2.63 -19.45
N THR A 217 -3.88 -3.53 -18.54
CA THR A 217 -3.86 -4.95 -18.85
C THR A 217 -5.33 -5.36 -19.06
N GLN A 218 -5.74 -5.54 -20.29
CA GLN A 218 -7.06 -6.09 -20.61
C GLN A 218 -7.11 -7.50 -20.02
N VAL A 219 -7.91 -7.69 -18.99
CA VAL A 219 -8.29 -9.04 -18.58
C VAL A 219 -9.14 -9.57 -19.73
N ALA A 220 -8.60 -10.49 -20.52
CA ALA A 220 -9.39 -11.22 -21.51
C ALA A 220 -10.61 -11.80 -20.79
N ALA A 221 -11.78 -11.33 -21.16
CA ALA A 221 -13.03 -11.91 -20.68
C ALA A 221 -12.98 -13.40 -21.07
N GLN A 222 -12.77 -14.27 -20.09
CA GLN A 222 -12.90 -15.70 -20.31
C GLN A 222 -14.33 -15.92 -20.76
N SER A 223 -14.50 -16.17 -22.05
CA SER A 223 -15.76 -16.56 -22.64
C SER A 223 -16.29 -17.76 -21.84
N GLN A 224 -17.41 -17.56 -21.17
CA GLN A 224 -18.15 -18.68 -20.63
C GLN A 224 -18.41 -19.68 -21.78
N PRO A 225 -18.13 -20.96 -21.61
CA PRO A 225 -18.54 -21.94 -22.59
C PRO A 225 -20.06 -21.85 -22.73
N ALA A 226 -20.51 -21.60 -23.95
CA ALA A 226 -21.94 -21.59 -24.28
C ALA A 226 -22.56 -22.90 -23.78
N SER A 227 -23.54 -22.79 -22.90
CA SER A 227 -24.34 -23.92 -22.46
C SER A 227 -25.23 -24.35 -23.63
N THR A 228 -24.74 -25.25 -24.47
CA THR A 228 -25.55 -26.04 -25.41
C THR A 228 -26.21 -27.17 -24.63
N GLY A 229 -27.27 -26.85 -23.96
CA GLY A 229 -28.15 -27.80 -23.31
C GLY A 229 -29.54 -27.73 -23.96
N GLN A 230 -29.68 -28.24 -25.19
CA GLN A 230 -30.95 -28.73 -25.67
C GLN A 230 -31.10 -30.17 -25.18
N GLU A 231 -31.77 -30.30 -24.05
CA GLU A 231 -32.31 -31.56 -23.59
C GLU A 231 -33.59 -31.83 -24.34
N SER A 232 -33.50 -32.70 -25.32
CA SER A 232 -34.65 -33.22 -26.05
C SER A 232 -35.46 -34.15 -25.14
N ALA A 233 -36.71 -33.83 -24.89
CA ALA A 233 -37.67 -34.67 -24.17
C ALA A 233 -37.91 -36.00 -24.91
N PRO A 234 -38.02 -37.12 -24.19
CA PRO A 234 -38.32 -38.40 -24.79
C PRO A 234 -39.83 -38.47 -25.19
N PRO A 235 -40.19 -39.25 -26.25
CA PRO A 235 -41.58 -39.34 -26.74
C PRO A 235 -42.45 -40.11 -25.76
N ALA A 236 -43.69 -39.60 -25.60
CA ALA A 236 -44.72 -40.24 -24.81
C ALA A 236 -45.12 -41.60 -25.41
N VAL A 237 -45.06 -42.66 -24.57
CA VAL A 237 -45.64 -43.96 -24.89
C VAL A 237 -47.11 -43.92 -24.55
N GLN A 238 -47.97 -44.12 -25.59
CA GLN A 238 -49.41 -44.41 -25.44
C GLN A 238 -49.58 -45.89 -25.14
N HIS A 239 -50.29 -46.17 -24.05
CA HIS A 239 -51.15 -47.37 -23.87
C HIS A 239 -52.34 -46.98 -23.00
#